data_f68a1cb4a9741b2937242cffc1697a9e
#
_entry.id   f68a1cb4a9741b2937242cffc1697a9e
#
_cell.length_a   1.000
_cell.length_b   1.000
_cell.length_c   1.000
_cell.angle_alpha   90.00
_cell.angle_beta   90.00
_cell.angle_gamma   90.00
#
_symmetry.space_group_name_H-M   'P 1'
#
loop_
_entity.id
_entity.type
_entity.pdbx_description
1 polymer ?
#
loop_
_entity_poly.entity_id
_entity_poly.type
_entity_poly.pdbx_seq_one_letter_code
_entity_poly.pdbx_strand_id
1 'polypeptide(L)'
;MNITDVRVRKIAKEGKMRAVVSITIDDEFVVHDIKVIEGEKGLFIAMPSRKSSDGEYRDIAHPINTQTRDKLQKLVLEALSLIHISEPTRHSL
;
A
#
# COMPACT_ATOMS: atom_id res chain seq x y z
N MET A 1 17.76 -2.96 -2.07
CA MET A 1 16.56 -3.18 -1.24
C MET A 1 15.57 -4.04 -2.01
N ASN A 2 15.22 -5.17 -1.47
CA ASN A 2 14.23 -6.06 -2.08
C ASN A 2 12.98 -6.13 -1.24
N ILE A 3 11.85 -5.92 -1.89
CA ILE A 3 10.56 -6.13 -1.24
C ILE A 3 10.26 -7.62 -1.33
N THR A 4 10.36 -8.32 -0.22
CA THR A 4 10.26 -9.78 -0.19
C THR A 4 8.87 -10.29 0.11
N ASP A 5 8.00 -9.44 0.63
CA ASP A 5 6.62 -9.81 0.88
C ASP A 5 5.74 -8.56 0.91
N VAL A 6 4.50 -8.72 0.45
CA VAL A 6 3.49 -7.68 0.53
C VAL A 6 2.23 -8.33 1.08
N ARG A 7 1.73 -7.81 2.20
CA ARG A 7 0.53 -8.37 2.83
C ARG A 7 -0.57 -7.32 2.90
N VAL A 8 -1.71 -7.66 2.33
CA VAL A 8 -2.88 -6.80 2.42
C VAL A 8 -3.57 -7.10 3.73
N ARG A 9 -3.60 -6.12 4.63
CA ARG A 9 -4.14 -6.28 5.97
C ARG A 9 -5.62 -5.97 6.06
N LYS A 10 -6.08 -5.03 5.24
CA LYS A 10 -7.46 -4.59 5.27
C LYS A 10 -7.86 -4.10 3.89
N ILE A 11 -9.07 -4.41 3.49
CA ILE A 11 -9.63 -3.90 2.24
C ILE A 11 -10.92 -3.17 2.57
N ALA A 12 -11.04 -1.94 2.07
CA ALA A 12 -12.25 -1.15 2.23
C ALA A 12 -12.92 -0.99 0.87
N LYS A 13 -14.22 -1.23 0.82
CA LYS A 13 -14.97 -1.15 -0.45
C LYS A 13 -15.46 0.24 -0.77
N GLU A 14 -15.51 1.10 0.23
CA GLU A 14 -16.02 2.45 0.06
C GLU A 14 -15.00 3.48 0.53
N GLY A 15 -15.13 4.68 -0.02
CA GLY A 15 -14.25 5.78 0.33
C GLY A 15 -12.98 5.79 -0.50
N LYS A 16 -12.12 6.73 -0.20
CA LYS A 16 -10.87 6.90 -0.93
C LYS A 16 -9.79 5.92 -0.50
N MET A 17 -9.81 5.52 0.76
CA MET A 17 -8.85 4.53 1.25
C MET A 17 -9.34 3.14 0.88
N ARG A 18 -8.63 2.47 0.00
CA ARG A 18 -9.04 1.16 -0.53
C ARG A 18 -8.43 -0.01 0.21
N ALA A 19 -7.25 0.16 0.75
CA ALA A 19 -6.57 -0.94 1.45
C ALA A 19 -5.52 -0.42 2.40
N VAL A 20 -5.17 -1.25 3.36
CA VAL A 20 -4.02 -1.05 4.24
C VAL A 20 -3.10 -2.23 4.05
N VAL A 21 -1.83 -1.96 3.81
CA VAL A 21 -0.86 -2.96 3.39
C VAL A 21 0.39 -2.86 4.26
N SER A 22 1.03 -4.01 4.48
CA SER A 22 2.36 -4.06 5.10
C SER A 22 3.34 -4.64 4.08
N ILE A 23 4.56 -4.13 4.07
CA ILE A 23 5.61 -4.68 3.22
C ILE A 23 6.76 -5.17 4.07
N THR A 24 7.41 -6.22 3.59
CA THR A 24 8.63 -6.75 4.20
C THR A 24 9.80 -6.48 3.26
N ILE A 25 10.89 -5.99 3.80
CA ILE A 25 12.09 -5.65 3.02
C ILE A 25 13.20 -6.58 3.44
N ASP A 26 13.76 -7.31 2.49
CA ASP A 26 14.89 -8.23 2.68
C ASP A 26 14.65 -9.26 3.78
N ASP A 27 13.40 -9.61 4.06
CA ASP A 27 13.02 -10.51 5.16
C ASP A 27 13.51 -10.04 6.54
N GLU A 28 13.85 -8.77 6.66
CA GLU A 28 14.44 -8.24 7.88
C GLU A 28 13.70 -7.02 8.42
N PHE A 29 12.94 -6.35 7.59
CA PHE A 29 12.32 -5.09 7.98
C PHE A 29 10.90 -5.02 7.46
N VAL A 30 9.96 -4.60 8.31
CA VAL A 30 8.56 -4.48 7.94
C VAL A 30 8.11 -3.04 8.09
N VAL A 31 7.38 -2.55 7.11
CA VAL A 31 6.73 -1.25 7.18
C VAL A 31 5.22 -1.49 7.18
N HIS A 32 4.55 -1.04 8.23
CA HIS A 32 3.11 -1.18 8.38
C HIS A 32 2.37 0.08 7.94
N ASP A 33 1.05 -0.05 7.78
CA ASP A 33 0.14 1.08 7.57
C ASP A 33 0.40 1.86 6.27
N ILE A 34 0.83 1.16 5.24
CA ILE A 34 0.86 1.72 3.90
C ILE A 34 -0.56 1.66 3.36
N LYS A 35 -1.10 2.78 2.92
CA LYS A 35 -2.47 2.86 2.46
C LYS A 35 -2.54 2.93 0.95
N VAL A 36 -3.51 2.26 0.38
CA VAL A 36 -3.81 2.38 -1.04
C VAL A 36 -5.02 3.30 -1.16
N ILE A 37 -4.85 4.37 -1.91
CA ILE A 37 -5.85 5.42 -2.01
C ILE A 37 -6.28 5.58 -3.47
N GLU A 38 -7.58 5.76 -3.66
CA GLU A 38 -8.12 6.02 -4.98
C GLU A 38 -8.08 7.51 -5.27
N GLY A 39 -7.28 7.90 -6.26
CA GLY A 39 -7.18 9.27 -6.72
C GLY A 39 -7.84 9.45 -8.07
N GLU A 40 -7.76 10.66 -8.61
CA GLU A 40 -8.36 10.98 -9.91
C GLU A 40 -7.75 10.17 -11.04
N LYS A 41 -6.48 9.87 -10.95
CA LYS A 41 -5.76 9.14 -12.01
C LYS A 41 -5.65 7.64 -11.75
N GLY A 42 -6.26 7.16 -10.67
CA GLY A 42 -6.20 5.76 -10.31
C GLY A 42 -5.68 5.56 -8.90
N LEU A 43 -5.29 4.34 -8.60
CA LEU A 43 -4.81 4.00 -7.27
C LEU A 43 -3.36 4.44 -7.08
N PHE A 44 -3.07 4.92 -5.89
CA PHE A 44 -1.69 5.23 -5.51
C PHE A 44 -1.48 4.86 -4.04
N ILE A 45 -0.22 4.78 -3.64
CA ILE A 45 0.11 4.45 -2.25
C ILE A 45 0.41 5.71 -1.45
N ALA A 46 -0.01 5.69 -0.19
CA ALA A 46 0.33 6.72 0.79
C ALA A 46 1.14 6.07 1.89
N MET A 47 2.27 6.64 2.18
CA MET A 47 3.16 6.13 3.21
C MET A 47 2.58 6.38 4.61
N PRO A 48 2.98 5.58 5.60
CA PRO A 48 2.52 5.82 6.96
C PRO A 48 2.98 7.20 7.44
N SER A 49 2.07 7.92 8.05
CA SER A 49 2.35 9.26 8.51
C SER A 49 1.78 9.48 9.89
N ARG A 50 2.26 10.50 10.56
CA ARG A 50 1.85 10.83 11.90
C ARG A 50 1.67 12.34 12.02
N LYS A 51 0.66 12.74 12.77
CA LYS A 51 0.41 14.15 13.03
C LYS A 51 1.43 14.64 14.07
N SER A 52 2.14 15.68 13.72
CA SER A 52 3.11 16.29 14.64
C SER A 52 2.43 17.30 15.55
N SER A 53 3.18 17.81 16.51
CA SER A 53 2.66 18.75 17.49
C SER A 53 2.18 20.06 16.88
N ASP A 54 2.70 20.42 15.71
CA ASP A 54 2.28 21.64 15.00
C ASP A 54 1.05 21.42 14.12
N GLY A 55 0.47 20.24 14.14
CA GLY A 55 -0.74 19.93 13.37
C GLY A 55 -0.50 19.41 11.97
N GLU A 56 0.73 19.33 11.55
CA GLU A 56 1.06 18.82 10.21
C GLU A 56 1.30 17.31 10.23
N TYR A 57 0.97 16.64 9.12
CA TYR A 57 1.27 15.23 8.97
C TYR A 57 2.64 15.05 8.33
N ARG A 58 3.42 14.16 8.90
CA ARG A 58 4.75 13.84 8.38
C ARG A 58 4.87 12.34 8.21
N ASP A 59 5.48 11.93 7.12
CA ASP A 59 5.69 10.52 6.87
C ASP A 59 6.64 9.93 7.92
N ILE A 60 6.27 8.76 8.42
CA ILE A 60 7.12 8.02 9.35
C ILE A 60 8.21 7.29 8.57
N ALA A 61 7.85 6.80 7.38
CA ALA A 61 8.78 6.13 6.49
C ALA A 61 8.37 6.42 5.05
N HIS A 62 9.35 6.63 4.18
CA HIS A 62 9.05 6.88 2.78
C HIS A 62 10.26 6.55 1.91
N PRO A 63 10.04 6.19 0.63
CA PRO A 63 11.16 6.01 -0.29
C PRO A 63 11.79 7.36 -0.59
N ILE A 64 13.11 7.38 -0.74
CA ILE A 64 13.83 8.62 -0.96
C ILE A 64 14.17 8.86 -2.42
N ASN A 65 13.77 7.96 -3.30
CA ASN A 65 13.93 8.18 -4.73
C ASN A 65 12.72 7.66 -5.50
N THR A 66 12.57 8.14 -6.72
CA THR A 66 11.43 7.83 -7.57
C THR A 66 11.40 6.36 -7.97
N GLN A 67 12.54 5.79 -8.23
CA GLN A 67 12.63 4.38 -8.65
C GLN A 67 12.08 3.45 -7.58
N THR A 68 12.46 3.68 -6.34
CA THR A 68 11.98 2.88 -5.22
C THR A 68 10.48 3.07 -5.01
N ARG A 69 10.01 4.30 -5.13
CA ARG A 69 8.59 4.59 -4.99
C ARG A 69 7.76 3.90 -6.07
N ASP A 70 8.21 3.95 -7.30
CA ASP A 70 7.51 3.29 -8.40
C ASP A 70 7.49 1.78 -8.24
N LYS A 71 8.61 1.20 -7.83
CA LYS A 71 8.71 -0.22 -7.58
C LYS A 71 7.75 -0.65 -6.46
N LEU A 72 7.73 0.09 -5.38
CA LEU A 72 6.87 -0.19 -4.24
C LEU A 72 5.39 -0.10 -4.63
N GLN A 73 5.03 0.96 -5.32
CA GLN A 73 3.66 1.14 -5.76
C GLN A 73 3.21 0.00 -6.67
N LYS A 74 4.05 -0.37 -7.61
CA LYS A 74 3.74 -1.47 -8.52
C LYS A 74 3.50 -2.78 -7.78
N LEU A 75 4.38 -3.10 -6.84
CA LEU A 75 4.27 -4.36 -6.08
C LEU A 75 3.03 -4.38 -5.21
N VAL A 76 2.71 -3.27 -4.56
CA VAL A 76 1.53 -3.16 -3.72
C VAL A 76 0.26 -3.30 -4.55
N LEU A 77 0.19 -2.62 -5.68
CA LEU A 77 -0.98 -2.68 -6.54
C LEU A 77 -1.15 -4.06 -7.20
N GLU A 78 -0.05 -4.73 -7.52
CA GLU A 78 -0.12 -6.09 -8.03
C GLU A 78 -0.68 -7.06 -6.99
N ALA A 79 -0.24 -6.94 -5.74
CA ALA A 79 -0.74 -7.79 -4.67
C ALA A 79 -2.24 -7.57 -4.46
N LEU A 80 -2.69 -6.35 -4.51
CA LEU A 80 -4.10 -6.02 -4.38
C LEU A 80 -4.90 -6.58 -5.55
N SER A 81 -4.36 -6.50 -6.75
CA SER A 81 -4.99 -7.03 -7.95
C SER A 81 -5.18 -8.53 -7.87
N LEU A 82 -4.19 -9.25 -7.37
CA LEU A 82 -4.29 -10.70 -7.21
C LEU A 82 -5.41 -11.09 -6.24
N ILE A 83 -5.58 -10.34 -5.18
CA ILE A 83 -6.67 -10.58 -4.25
C ILE A 83 -8.02 -10.31 -4.91
N HIS A 84 -8.09 -9.28 -5.72
CA HIS A 84 -9.30 -8.97 -6.46
C HIS A 84 -9.66 -10.08 -7.44
N ILE A 85 -8.66 -10.66 -8.08
CA ILE A 85 -8.89 -11.74 -9.03
C ILE A 85 -9.42 -12.98 -8.33
N SER A 86 -8.91 -13.28 -7.15
CA SER A 86 -9.36 -14.46 -6.43
C SER A 86 -10.75 -14.29 -5.82
N GLU A 87 -11.15 -13.09 -5.49
CA GLU A 87 -12.47 -12.85 -4.93
C GLU A 87 -13.61 -13.19 -5.88
N PRO A 88 -13.58 -12.75 -7.12
CA PRO A 88 -14.69 -12.99 -8.04
C PRO A 88 -14.94 -14.44 -8.36
N THR A 89 -14.01 -15.31 -8.12
CA THR A 89 -14.20 -16.73 -8.46
C THR A 89 -15.35 -17.35 -7.71
N ARG A 90 -15.79 -16.74 -6.69
CA ARG A 90 -16.94 -17.27 -5.96
C ARG A 90 -18.25 -16.96 -6.63
N HIS A 91 -18.26 -16.23 -7.67
CA HIS A 91 -19.41 -16.05 -8.47
C HIS A 91 -19.17 -16.42 -9.84
N SER A 92 -18.69 -16.44 -9.47
CA SER A 92 -18.60 -16.64 -10.30
C SER A 92 -18.91 -17.06 -10.87
N LEU A 93 -18.75 -17.07 -10.68
CA LEU A 93 -18.77 -17.09 -11.22
C LEU A 93 -19.15 -17.20 -11.45
#